data_92f56aba796467e0ef7771da467d73ce
#
_entry.id   92f56aba796467e0ef7771da467d73ce
#
_cell.length_a   1.000
_cell.length_b   1.000
_cell.length_c   1.000
_cell.angle_alpha   90.00
_cell.angle_beta   90.00
_cell.angle_gamma   90.00
#
_symmetry.space_group_name_H-M   'P 1'
#
loop_
_entity.id
_entity.type
_entity.pdbx_description
1 polymer ?
#
loop_
_entity_poly.entity_id
_entity_poly.type
_entity_poly.pdbx_seq_one_letter_code
_entity_poly.pdbx_strand_id
1 'polypeptide(L)'
;MVKTKMPVKISDSEWEVMRVIWTLNQTTAQEITQILADSMDWKAATVKTLLGRLVKKEVVWTQQEGKKFIYHPAVSEMETVRSATENLFSHICAKKIGETIADLVEEATLTQADIDKIMEQLQQKEPVATIACNCIPGQCTCKS
;
A
#
# COMPACT_ATOMS: atom_id res chain seq x y z
N MET A 1 21.52 0.65 4.71
CA MET A 1 20.13 0.63 4.46
C MET A 1 19.74 -0.38 3.42
N VAL A 2 18.91 -1.24 3.81
CA VAL A 2 18.50 -2.29 2.91
C VAL A 2 17.35 -1.84 2.07
N LYS A 3 17.48 -2.06 0.80
CA LYS A 3 16.45 -1.72 -0.10
C LYS A 3 15.50 -2.87 -0.22
N THR A 4 14.28 -2.68 0.18
CA THR A 4 13.32 -3.75 0.02
C THR A 4 13.10 -4.05 -1.43
N LYS A 5 12.82 -5.30 -1.70
CA LYS A 5 12.49 -5.69 -3.03
C LYS A 5 11.06 -5.36 -3.29
N MET A 6 10.85 -4.28 -3.92
CA MET A 6 9.51 -3.88 -4.25
C MET A 6 9.22 -4.24 -5.68
N PRO A 7 7.97 -4.46 -6.01
CA PRO A 7 6.83 -4.34 -5.13
C PRO A 7 6.58 -5.63 -4.37
N VAL A 8 6.22 -5.51 -3.11
CA VAL A 8 5.77 -6.63 -2.33
C VAL A 8 4.25 -6.56 -2.31
N LYS A 9 3.62 -7.64 -2.70
CA LYS A 9 2.18 -7.66 -2.77
C LYS A 9 1.58 -8.00 -1.43
N ILE A 10 0.79 -7.11 -0.90
CA ILE A 10 0.14 -7.27 0.39
C ILE A 10 -1.36 -7.40 0.15
N SER A 11 -1.97 -8.46 0.68
CA SER A 11 -3.40 -8.69 0.52
C SER A 11 -4.20 -7.72 1.38
N ASP A 12 -5.49 -7.62 1.08
CA ASP A 12 -6.38 -6.74 1.84
C ASP A 12 -6.34 -7.07 3.33
N SER A 13 -6.38 -8.34 3.67
CA SER A 13 -6.33 -8.76 5.08
C SER A 13 -4.99 -8.41 5.71
N GLU A 14 -3.92 -8.60 4.97
CA GLU A 14 -2.58 -8.25 5.46
C GLU A 14 -2.45 -6.75 5.69
N TRP A 15 -3.11 -5.94 4.86
CA TRP A 15 -3.10 -4.49 5.05
C TRP A 15 -3.67 -4.11 6.43
N GLU A 16 -4.76 -4.78 6.84
CA GLU A 16 -5.37 -4.46 8.13
C GLU A 16 -4.40 -4.74 9.27
N VAL A 17 -3.65 -5.83 9.19
CA VAL A 17 -2.64 -6.15 10.20
C VAL A 17 -1.51 -5.13 10.16
N MET A 18 -1.03 -4.80 8.97
CA MET A 18 0.07 -3.83 8.85
C MET A 18 -0.32 -2.47 9.40
N ARG A 19 -1.56 -2.05 9.21
CA ARG A 19 -1.98 -0.74 9.72
C ARG A 19 -1.86 -0.68 11.23
N VAL A 20 -2.11 -1.79 11.92
CA VAL A 20 -1.93 -1.84 13.37
C VAL A 20 -0.44 -1.78 13.70
N ILE A 21 0.37 -2.55 12.98
CA ILE A 21 1.81 -2.59 13.24
C ILE A 21 2.45 -1.22 13.02
N TRP A 22 2.08 -0.53 11.95
CA TRP A 22 2.61 0.81 11.70
C TRP A 22 2.16 1.79 12.79
N THR A 23 0.92 1.66 13.25
CA THR A 23 0.39 2.58 14.25
C THR A 23 1.10 2.43 15.58
N LEU A 24 1.33 1.20 16.01
CA LEU A 24 1.93 0.92 17.31
C LEU A 24 3.44 0.84 17.26
N ASN A 25 4.00 0.68 16.08
CA ASN A 25 5.43 0.54 15.82
C ASN A 25 6.04 -0.74 16.35
N GLN A 26 5.42 -1.36 17.33
CA GLN A 26 5.74 -2.72 17.78
C GLN A 26 4.52 -3.24 18.50
N THR A 27 4.25 -4.52 18.33
CA THR A 27 3.02 -5.07 18.88
C THR A 27 3.13 -6.59 18.93
N THR A 28 2.15 -7.21 19.59
CA THR A 28 2.05 -8.65 19.69
C THR A 28 0.84 -9.14 18.92
N ALA A 29 0.83 -10.46 18.63
CA ALA A 29 -0.34 -11.04 17.97
C ALA A 29 -1.60 -10.84 18.80
N GLN A 30 -1.47 -10.89 20.11
CA GLN A 30 -2.61 -10.69 21.00
C GLN A 30 -3.18 -9.29 20.88
N GLU A 31 -2.31 -8.29 20.85
CA GLU A 31 -2.76 -6.91 20.71
C GLU A 31 -3.47 -6.69 19.37
N ILE A 32 -2.89 -7.23 18.31
CA ILE A 32 -3.49 -7.09 16.99
C ILE A 32 -4.88 -7.73 16.97
N THR A 33 -4.97 -8.94 17.54
CA THR A 33 -6.24 -9.64 17.59
C THR A 33 -7.29 -8.82 18.33
N GLN A 34 -6.91 -8.22 19.45
CA GLN A 34 -7.84 -7.41 20.23
C GLN A 34 -8.29 -6.16 19.47
N ILE A 35 -7.36 -5.51 18.79
CA ILE A 35 -7.69 -4.29 18.07
C ILE A 35 -8.63 -4.56 16.91
N LEU A 36 -8.41 -5.67 16.20
CA LEU A 36 -9.19 -5.98 15.02
C LEU A 36 -10.42 -6.84 15.31
N ALA A 37 -10.63 -7.21 16.57
CA ALA A 37 -11.70 -8.14 16.92
C ALA A 37 -13.07 -7.67 16.48
N ASP A 38 -13.37 -6.40 16.74
CA ASP A 38 -14.71 -5.87 16.46
C ASP A 38 -14.98 -5.69 14.98
N SER A 39 -13.96 -5.23 14.24
CA SER A 39 -14.19 -4.89 12.84
C SER A 39 -13.99 -6.06 11.91
N MET A 40 -13.08 -6.98 12.24
CA MET A 40 -12.77 -8.09 11.34
C MET A 40 -13.29 -9.43 11.82
N ASP A 41 -13.62 -9.53 13.10
CA ASP A 41 -14.11 -10.79 13.66
C ASP A 41 -13.16 -11.96 13.40
N TRP A 42 -11.87 -11.68 13.40
CA TRP A 42 -10.86 -12.70 13.21
C TRP A 42 -10.48 -13.36 14.50
N LYS A 43 -10.15 -14.64 14.42
CA LYS A 43 -9.64 -15.37 15.56
C LYS A 43 -8.13 -15.22 15.61
N ALA A 44 -7.55 -15.55 16.77
CA ALA A 44 -6.12 -15.44 16.96
C ALA A 44 -5.34 -16.24 15.92
N ALA A 45 -5.88 -17.39 15.52
CA ALA A 45 -5.21 -18.22 14.51
C ALA A 45 -5.11 -17.51 13.17
N THR A 46 -6.16 -16.77 12.80
CA THR A 46 -6.16 -16.02 11.55
C THR A 46 -5.07 -14.94 11.58
N VAL A 47 -5.01 -14.20 12.70
CA VAL A 47 -4.01 -13.15 12.84
C VAL A 47 -2.60 -13.72 12.76
N LYS A 48 -2.37 -14.85 13.41
CA LYS A 48 -1.05 -15.47 13.38
C LYS A 48 -0.66 -15.92 11.98
N THR A 49 -1.64 -16.43 11.22
CA THR A 49 -1.37 -16.83 9.85
C THR A 49 -0.97 -15.62 9.00
N LEU A 50 -1.67 -14.51 9.17
CA LEU A 50 -1.35 -13.30 8.42
C LEU A 50 0.01 -12.76 8.81
N LEU A 51 0.32 -12.79 10.11
CA LEU A 51 1.64 -12.34 10.58
C LEU A 51 2.74 -13.21 10.00
N GLY A 52 2.53 -14.52 9.94
CA GLY A 52 3.51 -15.41 9.33
C GLY A 52 3.79 -15.08 7.89
N ARG A 53 2.74 -14.73 7.15
CA ARG A 53 2.91 -14.34 5.76
C ARG A 53 3.70 -13.05 5.63
N LEU A 54 3.42 -12.09 6.51
CA LEU A 54 4.12 -10.81 6.46
C LEU A 54 5.58 -10.95 6.82
N VAL A 55 5.89 -11.81 7.78
CA VAL A 55 7.29 -12.10 8.11
C VAL A 55 7.99 -12.74 6.92
N LYS A 56 7.31 -13.66 6.26
CA LYS A 56 7.90 -14.33 5.10
C LYS A 56 8.14 -13.36 3.96
N LYS A 57 7.28 -12.35 3.82
CA LYS A 57 7.45 -11.32 2.80
C LYS A 57 8.50 -10.29 3.20
N GLU A 58 9.03 -10.39 4.41
CA GLU A 58 10.06 -9.49 4.92
C GLU A 58 9.60 -8.05 5.08
N VAL A 59 8.30 -7.85 5.27
CA VAL A 59 7.77 -6.53 5.59
C VAL A 59 7.57 -6.36 7.09
N VAL A 60 7.74 -7.43 7.84
CA VAL A 60 7.66 -7.45 9.30
C VAL A 60 8.82 -8.30 9.81
N TRP A 61 9.45 -7.86 10.89
CA TRP A 61 10.46 -8.69 11.54
C TRP A 61 10.05 -8.92 12.99
N THR A 62 10.58 -9.97 13.59
CA THR A 62 10.15 -10.37 14.92
C THR A 62 11.30 -10.34 15.89
N GLN A 63 10.93 -10.11 17.14
CA GLN A 63 11.85 -10.16 18.27
C GLN A 63 11.19 -11.04 19.33
N GLN A 64 11.92 -12.03 19.81
CA GLN A 64 11.35 -12.91 20.81
C GLN A 64 11.65 -12.38 22.20
N GLU A 65 10.62 -12.33 23.03
CA GLU A 65 10.74 -11.84 24.39
C GLU A 65 10.05 -12.86 25.29
N GLY A 66 10.82 -13.74 25.89
CA GLY A 66 10.23 -14.84 26.66
C GLY A 66 9.49 -15.76 25.71
N LYS A 67 8.21 -15.96 25.99
CA LYS A 67 7.38 -16.82 25.15
C LYS A 67 6.60 -16.03 24.11
N LYS A 68 6.80 -14.72 24.07
CA LYS A 68 6.07 -13.87 23.13
C LYS A 68 6.96 -13.43 21.99
N PHE A 69 6.33 -13.14 20.88
CA PHE A 69 7.00 -12.50 19.75
C PHE A 69 6.48 -11.08 19.63
N ILE A 70 7.42 -10.15 19.49
CA ILE A 70 7.12 -8.75 19.22
C ILE A 70 7.31 -8.53 17.73
N TYR A 71 6.32 -7.95 17.09
CA TYR A 71 6.36 -7.73 15.65
C TYR A 71 6.65 -6.26 15.36
N HIS A 72 7.59 -6.02 14.48
CA HIS A 72 8.04 -4.69 14.11
C HIS A 72 7.92 -4.49 12.60
N PRO A 73 7.55 -3.29 12.16
CA PRO A 73 7.52 -3.05 10.71
C PRO A 73 8.94 -2.97 10.16
N ALA A 74 9.16 -3.67 9.06
CA ALA A 74 10.45 -3.63 8.37
C ALA A 74 10.45 -2.60 7.25
N VAL A 75 9.26 -2.13 6.86
CA VAL A 75 9.09 -1.12 5.82
C VAL A 75 8.15 -0.05 6.36
N SER A 76 8.26 1.16 5.84
CA SER A 76 7.37 2.22 6.29
C SER A 76 6.03 2.14 5.58
N GLU A 77 5.02 2.74 6.20
CA GLU A 77 3.70 2.79 5.57
C GLU A 77 3.76 3.57 4.27
N MET A 78 4.47 4.70 4.27
CA MET A 78 4.55 5.54 3.08
C MET A 78 5.19 4.79 1.90
N GLU A 79 6.28 4.07 2.16
CA GLU A 79 6.92 3.30 1.11
C GLU A 79 6.00 2.22 0.56
N THR A 80 5.24 1.58 1.45
CA THR A 80 4.35 0.52 1.05
C THR A 80 3.17 1.05 0.23
N VAL A 81 2.61 2.18 0.65
CA VAL A 81 1.52 2.80 -0.09
C VAL A 81 2.00 3.22 -1.47
N ARG A 82 3.19 3.82 -1.55
CA ARG A 82 3.74 4.24 -2.83
C ARG A 82 3.95 3.04 -3.75
N SER A 83 4.50 1.96 -3.21
CA SER A 83 4.75 0.77 -4.01
C SER A 83 3.45 0.16 -4.52
N ALA A 84 2.43 0.11 -3.65
CA ALA A 84 1.13 -0.44 -4.05
C ALA A 84 0.48 0.42 -5.13
N THR A 85 0.61 1.74 -5.01
CA THR A 85 0.05 2.66 -6.00
C THR A 85 0.77 2.50 -7.34
N GLU A 86 2.09 2.41 -7.32
CA GLU A 86 2.85 2.22 -8.55
C GLU A 86 2.49 0.89 -9.20
N ASN A 87 2.30 -0.13 -8.38
CA ASN A 87 1.94 -1.44 -8.92
C ASN A 87 0.56 -1.39 -9.58
N LEU A 88 -0.40 -0.74 -8.92
CA LEU A 88 -1.72 -0.60 -9.50
C LEU A 88 -1.66 0.13 -10.84
N PHE A 89 -0.95 1.26 -10.88
CA PHE A 89 -0.87 2.05 -12.09
C PHE A 89 -0.12 1.34 -13.20
N SER A 90 0.77 0.40 -12.85
CA SER A 90 1.48 -0.34 -13.89
C SER A 90 0.55 -1.25 -14.70
N HIS A 91 -0.66 -1.51 -14.19
CA HIS A 91 -1.64 -2.33 -14.90
C HIS A 91 -2.59 -1.49 -15.76
N ILE A 92 -2.40 -0.19 -15.75
CA ILE A 92 -3.29 0.72 -16.47
C ILE A 92 -2.54 1.27 -17.67
N CYS A 93 -3.21 1.36 -18.81
CA CYS A 93 -2.59 1.96 -19.99
C CYS A 93 -2.05 3.34 -19.64
N ALA A 94 -0.80 3.61 -20.03
CA ALA A 94 -0.15 4.86 -19.70
C ALA A 94 -0.97 6.08 -20.13
N LYS A 95 -1.74 5.95 -21.20
CA LYS A 95 -2.55 7.04 -21.69
C LYS A 95 -3.76 7.33 -20.82
N LYS A 96 -4.09 6.44 -19.89
CA LYS A 96 -5.27 6.60 -19.03
C LYS A 96 -4.91 7.02 -17.61
N ILE A 97 -3.61 7.17 -17.32
CA ILE A 97 -3.18 7.52 -15.97
C ILE A 97 -3.75 8.87 -15.54
N GLY A 98 -3.65 9.87 -16.40
CA GLY A 98 -4.13 11.21 -16.05
C GLY A 98 -5.63 11.23 -15.76
N GLU A 99 -6.39 10.53 -16.57
CA GLU A 99 -7.83 10.43 -16.38
C GLU A 99 -8.15 9.73 -15.06
N THR A 100 -7.39 8.68 -14.76
CA THR A 100 -7.59 7.95 -13.52
C THR A 100 -7.27 8.82 -12.30
N ILE A 101 -6.21 9.61 -12.38
CA ILE A 101 -5.87 10.50 -11.28
C ILE A 101 -6.95 11.55 -11.08
N ALA A 102 -7.48 12.09 -12.18
CA ALA A 102 -8.55 13.07 -12.09
C ALA A 102 -9.79 12.47 -11.42
N ASP A 103 -10.13 11.23 -11.77
CA ASP A 103 -11.24 10.54 -11.13
C ASP A 103 -11.03 10.40 -9.64
N LEU A 104 -9.80 10.03 -9.24
CA LEU A 104 -9.50 9.87 -7.82
C LEU A 104 -9.63 11.18 -7.08
N VAL A 105 -9.20 12.27 -7.69
CA VAL A 105 -9.32 13.58 -7.07
C VAL A 105 -10.79 13.94 -6.88
N GLU A 106 -11.63 13.63 -7.87
CA GLU A 106 -13.06 13.92 -7.79
C GLU A 106 -13.72 13.14 -6.67
N GLU A 107 -13.34 11.86 -6.51
CA GLU A 107 -13.97 11.00 -5.51
C GLU A 107 -13.45 11.22 -4.11
N ALA A 108 -12.22 11.67 -3.96
CA ALA A 108 -11.59 11.76 -2.65
C ALA A 108 -12.13 12.94 -1.86
N THR A 109 -12.25 12.73 -0.55
CA THR A 109 -12.59 13.82 0.35
C THR A 109 -11.30 14.50 0.75
N LEU A 110 -11.16 15.77 0.40
CA LEU A 110 -9.89 16.48 0.56
C LEU A 110 -10.09 17.75 1.37
N THR A 111 -9.10 18.07 2.20
CA THR A 111 -9.05 19.35 2.89
C THR A 111 -8.48 20.40 1.94
N GLN A 112 -8.58 21.67 2.34
CA GLN A 112 -7.97 22.72 1.53
C GLN A 112 -6.45 22.52 1.43
N ALA A 113 -5.83 22.08 2.53
CA ALA A 113 -4.39 21.83 2.51
C ALA A 113 -4.03 20.72 1.51
N ASP A 114 -4.86 19.68 1.45
CA ASP A 114 -4.64 18.62 0.48
C ASP A 114 -4.75 19.16 -0.94
N ILE A 115 -5.78 19.95 -1.20
CA ILE A 115 -5.99 20.52 -2.53
C ILE A 115 -4.82 21.39 -2.92
N ASP A 116 -4.35 22.24 -2.00
CA ASP A 116 -3.21 23.12 -2.28
C ASP A 116 -1.98 22.31 -2.63
N LYS A 117 -1.74 21.23 -1.90
CA LYS A 117 -0.57 20.39 -2.14
C LYS A 117 -0.65 19.72 -3.51
N ILE A 118 -1.82 19.22 -3.87
CA ILE A 118 -2.00 18.60 -5.16
C ILE A 118 -1.82 19.63 -6.28
N MET A 119 -2.38 20.83 -6.10
CA MET A 119 -2.23 21.87 -7.09
C MET A 119 -0.77 22.29 -7.25
N GLU A 120 -0.04 22.34 -6.16
CA GLU A 120 1.38 22.67 -6.22
C GLU A 120 2.13 21.66 -7.07
N GLN A 121 1.86 20.38 -6.87
CA GLN A 121 2.51 19.34 -7.65
C GLN A 121 2.14 19.44 -9.12
N LEU A 122 0.88 19.76 -9.41
CA LEU A 122 0.45 19.92 -10.80
C LEU A 122 1.15 21.09 -11.47
N GLN A 123 1.35 22.19 -10.74
CA GLN A 123 2.00 23.36 -11.30
C GLN A 123 3.47 23.12 -11.62
N GLN A 124 4.09 22.18 -10.90
CA GLN A 124 5.49 21.86 -11.14
C GLN A 124 5.68 20.84 -12.26
N LYS A 125 4.58 20.27 -12.75
CA LYS A 125 4.66 19.27 -13.81
C LYS A 125 4.95 19.94 -15.16
N GLU A 126 5.80 19.30 -15.92
CA GLU A 126 6.06 19.70 -17.30
C GLU A 126 5.16 18.87 -18.19
N PRO A 127 4.21 19.48 -18.87
CA PRO A 127 3.32 18.68 -19.73
C PRO A 127 4.09 18.11 -20.91
N VAL A 128 3.68 16.91 -21.32
CA VAL A 128 4.25 16.29 -22.52
C VAL A 128 3.20 16.36 -23.62
N ALA A 129 3.67 16.38 -24.85
CA ALA A 129 2.74 16.52 -25.98
C ALA A 129 1.93 15.24 -26.19
N THR A 130 2.56 14.10 -26.07
CA THR A 130 1.87 12.82 -26.25
C THR A 130 2.45 11.80 -25.28
N ILE A 131 1.66 10.78 -25.00
CA ILE A 131 2.09 9.68 -24.14
C ILE A 131 2.01 8.40 -24.94
N ALA A 132 3.11 7.64 -24.95
CA ALA A 132 3.14 6.37 -25.65
C ALA A 132 2.39 5.32 -24.84
N CYS A 133 1.60 4.51 -25.54
CA CYS A 133 0.90 3.41 -24.91
C CYS A 133 1.89 2.32 -24.54
N ASN A 134 1.76 1.79 -23.32
CA ASN A 134 2.65 0.72 -22.85
C ASN A 134 1.99 -0.64 -22.82
N CYS A 135 0.82 -0.80 -23.42
CA CYS A 135 0.12 -2.06 -23.44
C CYS A 135 0.67 -2.99 -24.49
N ILE A 136 0.52 -4.28 -24.27
CA ILE A 136 0.80 -5.22 -25.35
C ILE A 136 -0.40 -5.27 -26.27
N PRO A 137 -0.22 -5.73 -27.52
CA PRO A 137 -1.33 -5.76 -28.45
C PRO A 137 -2.50 -6.55 -27.91
N GLY A 138 -3.69 -5.98 -28.02
CA GLY A 138 -4.90 -6.60 -27.54
C GLY A 138 -5.34 -6.17 -26.15
N GLN A 139 -4.51 -5.39 -25.43
CA GLN A 139 -4.86 -4.95 -24.11
C GLN A 139 -5.56 -3.59 -24.10
N CYS A 140 -5.51 -2.88 -25.20
CA CYS A 140 -6.20 -1.59 -25.29
C CYS A 140 -6.46 -1.27 -26.75
N THR A 141 -7.17 -0.17 -26.98
CA THR A 141 -7.47 0.27 -28.34
C THR A 141 -6.58 1.40 -28.82
N CYS A 142 -5.55 1.74 -28.04
CA CYS A 142 -4.69 2.88 -28.34
C CYS A 142 -3.85 2.66 -29.59
N LYS A 143 -3.63 1.42 -29.95
CA LYS A 143 -2.76 1.09 -31.08
C LYS A 143 -3.52 0.58 -32.26
N SER A 144 -4.68 1.06 -32.44
CA SER A 144 -5.47 0.69 -33.61
C SER A 144 -4.88 1.24 -34.89
#